data_9ea30abcd63ade2edec5be58f5a3a9c2
#
_entry.id   9ea30abcd63ade2edec5be58f5a3a9c2
#
_cell.length_a   1.000
_cell.length_b   1.000
_cell.length_c   1.000
_cell.angle_alpha   90.00
_cell.angle_beta   90.00
_cell.angle_gamma   90.00
#
_symmetry.space_group_name_H-M   'P 1'
#
loop_
_entity.id
_entity.type
_entity.pdbx_description
1 polymer ?
#
loop_
_entity_poly.entity_id
_entity_poly.type
_entity_poly.pdbx_seq_one_letter_code
_entity_poly.pdbx_strand_id
1 'polypeptide(L)'
;MAFAACGDEAAKSSTESTAKPATPPTTKFSVVQRFPNYPLLTPGELRLPISLATEGTLGDGPDTLTGWIEDFDGARVVDITAPRRAVGIETPYWEVRVTLPTALVYTMRFEGDDGFGAAFELFEESEVVSPLTGKPLPPFDTPTVDDHRGVEPYCSLTPEPCPLHEVTLTDALTAAAANGTPLIYMVGTPAHCQTGTCAPGLEFLVAEHERLGDQVAMVHADVYADDAATTIAPAVLALNVQYEPIIYLCTSDGVIVDRLDGIWDASELRERIDLLLARV
;
A
#
# COMPACT_ATOMS: atom_id res chain seq x y z
N MET A 1 -0.55 58.46 -67.10
CA MET A 1 0.88 58.40 -67.41
C MET A 1 1.52 57.47 -66.37
N ALA A 2 1.71 56.25 -66.73
CA ALA A 2 2.93 55.51 -66.95
C ALA A 2 4.06 55.87 -66.03
N PHE A 3 4.56 54.91 -65.22
CA PHE A 3 5.65 54.04 -65.55
C PHE A 3 5.83 52.90 -64.55
N ALA A 4 6.10 51.75 -65.11
CA ALA A 4 6.58 50.55 -64.43
C ALA A 4 8.09 50.66 -64.14
N ALA A 5 8.55 49.94 -63.12
CA ALA A 5 9.94 49.48 -63.05
C ALA A 5 10.06 48.17 -62.27
N CYS A 6 10.67 47.22 -62.92
CA CYS A 6 11.04 45.88 -62.51
C CYS A 6 12.14 45.83 -61.43
N GLY A 7 12.19 44.67 -60.77
CA GLY A 7 13.47 44.01 -60.51
C GLY A 7 13.78 43.83 -59.05
N ASP A 8 13.87 42.79 -58.45
CA ASP A 8 14.88 41.76 -58.39
C ASP A 8 14.51 40.71 -57.29
N GLU A 9 14.42 39.49 -57.68
CA GLU A 9 14.32 38.36 -56.78
C GLU A 9 15.69 38.09 -56.12
N ALA A 10 15.75 38.24 -54.82
CA ALA A 10 16.85 37.69 -54.02
C ALA A 10 16.31 36.46 -53.25
N ALA A 11 16.67 35.31 -53.70
CA ALA A 11 16.43 34.05 -53.03
C ALA A 11 17.08 34.05 -51.63
N LYS A 12 16.23 34.03 -50.59
CA LYS A 12 16.69 33.75 -49.23
C LYS A 12 16.64 32.26 -48.99
N SER A 13 17.80 31.61 -48.98
CA SER A 13 18.04 30.26 -48.44
C SER A 13 17.63 30.22 -46.99
N SER A 14 16.52 29.59 -46.67
CA SER A 14 16.12 29.22 -45.32
C SER A 14 16.87 27.94 -44.93
N THR A 15 17.95 28.10 -44.20
CA THR A 15 18.52 26.99 -43.44
C THR A 15 17.57 26.66 -42.29
N GLU A 16 16.79 25.61 -42.45
CA GLU A 16 16.07 24.94 -41.36
C GLU A 16 17.09 24.34 -40.39
N SER A 17 17.30 25.07 -39.29
CA SER A 17 17.96 24.52 -38.11
C SER A 17 17.00 23.53 -37.47
N THR A 18 17.19 22.24 -37.73
CA THR A 18 16.57 21.18 -36.93
C THR A 18 17.13 21.19 -35.52
N ALA A 19 16.57 22.03 -34.65
CA ALA A 19 16.80 21.96 -33.23
C ALA A 19 16.27 20.60 -32.74
N LYS A 20 17.21 19.73 -32.32
CA LYS A 20 16.90 18.50 -31.58
C LYS A 20 15.99 18.88 -30.39
N PRO A 21 14.84 18.21 -30.17
CA PRO A 21 14.01 18.49 -29.01
C PRO A 21 14.89 18.41 -27.76
N ALA A 22 14.97 19.48 -27.00
CA ALA A 22 15.62 19.47 -25.70
C ALA A 22 14.81 18.50 -24.81
N THR A 23 15.44 17.43 -24.37
CA THR A 23 14.88 16.55 -23.34
C THR A 23 14.63 17.46 -22.11
N PRO A 24 13.40 17.51 -21.57
CA PRO A 24 13.15 18.30 -20.39
C PRO A 24 14.11 17.84 -19.28
N PRO A 25 14.61 18.76 -18.44
CA PRO A 25 15.48 18.38 -17.33
C PRO A 25 14.71 17.39 -16.46
N THR A 26 15.24 16.19 -16.32
CA THR A 26 14.67 15.15 -15.45
C THR A 26 14.87 15.65 -14.02
N THR A 27 13.82 16.17 -13.39
CA THR A 27 13.85 16.54 -11.98
C THR A 27 14.09 15.26 -11.20
N LYS A 28 15.16 15.24 -10.42
CA LYS A 28 15.45 14.12 -9.54
C LYS A 28 14.41 14.07 -8.43
N PHE A 29 14.04 12.87 -8.02
CA PHE A 29 13.10 12.62 -6.93
C PHE A 29 13.75 11.74 -5.86
N SER A 30 13.31 11.90 -4.64
CA SER A 30 13.62 10.99 -3.54
C SER A 30 12.58 9.89 -3.46
N VAL A 31 13.00 8.69 -3.11
CA VAL A 31 12.14 7.53 -2.89
C VAL A 31 11.69 7.49 -1.43
N VAL A 32 10.41 7.55 -1.19
CA VAL A 32 9.82 7.54 0.17
C VAL A 32 9.12 6.21 0.41
N GLN A 33 9.59 5.46 1.41
CA GLN A 33 8.96 4.21 1.84
C GLN A 33 7.55 4.48 2.38
N ARG A 34 6.60 3.61 1.99
CA ARG A 34 5.23 3.62 2.50
C ARG A 34 4.90 2.32 3.25
N PHE A 35 5.91 1.59 3.68
CA PHE A 35 5.83 0.38 4.48
C PHE A 35 6.67 0.54 5.75
N PRO A 36 6.38 -0.23 6.81
CA PRO A 36 7.04 -0.07 8.10
C PRO A 36 8.54 -0.41 8.08
N ASN A 37 9.30 0.28 8.92
CA ASN A 37 10.74 0.11 9.09
C ASN A 37 11.08 -0.54 10.45
N TYR A 38 10.37 -1.60 10.81
CA TYR A 38 10.62 -2.46 11.97
C TYR A 38 10.56 -3.94 11.52
N PRO A 39 10.95 -4.91 12.35
CA PRO A 39 10.92 -6.32 11.96
C PRO A 39 9.52 -6.79 11.54
N LEU A 40 9.28 -6.83 10.23
CA LEU A 40 8.02 -7.18 9.60
C LEU A 40 8.20 -7.92 8.28
N LEU A 41 9.22 -7.58 7.51
CA LEU A 41 9.50 -8.16 6.21
C LEU A 41 10.42 -9.37 6.38
N THR A 42 10.04 -10.49 5.79
CA THR A 42 10.82 -11.74 5.78
C THR A 42 11.16 -12.14 4.36
N PRO A 43 12.19 -12.98 4.12
CA PRO A 43 12.46 -13.54 2.80
C PRO A 43 11.21 -14.18 2.17
N GLY A 44 11.04 -14.00 0.88
CA GLY A 44 9.87 -14.49 0.13
C GLY A 44 9.31 -13.45 -0.80
N GLU A 45 8.00 -13.55 -1.06
CA GLU A 45 7.27 -12.55 -1.83
C GLU A 45 7.01 -11.30 -0.98
N LEU A 46 7.41 -10.15 -1.50
CA LEU A 46 7.34 -8.86 -0.82
C LEU A 46 6.45 -7.88 -1.57
N ARG A 47 5.74 -7.07 -0.81
CA ARG A 47 5.07 -5.87 -1.26
C ARG A 47 5.73 -4.64 -0.61
N LEU A 48 6.30 -3.76 -1.42
CA LEU A 48 7.09 -2.61 -0.98
C LEU A 48 6.56 -1.33 -1.65
N PRO A 49 5.47 -0.74 -1.16
CA PRO A 49 4.93 0.50 -1.72
C PRO A 49 5.86 1.67 -1.44
N ILE A 50 6.04 2.54 -2.45
CA ILE A 50 6.83 3.77 -2.32
C ILE A 50 6.06 4.97 -2.88
N SER A 51 6.36 6.16 -2.41
CA SER A 51 5.95 7.42 -3.04
C SER A 51 7.19 8.18 -3.51
N LEU A 52 6.99 9.13 -4.41
CA LEU A 52 8.04 10.02 -4.88
C LEU A 52 7.94 11.36 -4.15
N ALA A 53 9.08 11.94 -3.80
CA ALA A 53 9.13 13.29 -3.27
C ALA A 53 10.10 14.17 -4.08
N THR A 54 9.69 15.40 -4.35
CA THR A 54 10.53 16.43 -4.94
C THR A 54 10.58 17.59 -3.95
N GLU A 55 11.79 18.01 -3.58
CA GLU A 55 12.00 19.06 -2.57
C GLU A 55 11.23 18.80 -1.25
N GLY A 56 11.15 17.53 -0.85
CA GLY A 56 10.47 17.10 0.38
C GLY A 56 8.95 17.01 0.31
N THR A 57 8.33 17.30 -0.84
CA THR A 57 6.89 17.19 -1.03
C THR A 57 6.57 15.95 -1.85
N LEU A 58 5.65 15.13 -1.34
CA LEU A 58 5.14 13.98 -2.09
C LEU A 58 4.40 14.47 -3.34
N GLY A 59 4.62 13.77 -4.47
CA GLY A 59 4.10 14.18 -5.76
C GLY A 59 3.72 13.03 -6.66
N ASP A 60 3.27 13.38 -7.84
CA ASP A 60 2.91 12.46 -8.90
C ASP A 60 4.12 12.14 -9.79
N GLY A 61 3.98 11.15 -10.67
CA GLY A 61 5.04 10.69 -11.56
C GLY A 61 4.50 9.79 -12.68
N PRO A 62 5.37 9.02 -13.35
CA PRO A 62 4.97 8.18 -14.48
C PRO A 62 4.06 7.02 -14.05
N ASP A 63 3.31 6.45 -14.99
CA ASP A 63 2.44 5.29 -14.75
C ASP A 63 3.21 4.05 -14.29
N THR A 64 4.49 3.97 -14.60
CA THR A 64 5.36 2.87 -14.19
C THR A 64 6.76 3.38 -13.92
N LEU A 65 7.32 2.98 -12.79
CA LEU A 65 8.75 3.17 -12.49
C LEU A 65 9.51 1.90 -12.84
N THR A 66 10.71 2.07 -13.37
CA THR A 66 11.69 1.01 -13.56
C THR A 66 12.89 1.23 -12.64
N GLY A 67 13.45 0.14 -12.12
CA GLY A 67 14.54 0.21 -11.19
C GLY A 67 15.13 -1.14 -10.88
N TRP A 68 15.85 -1.23 -9.79
CA TRP A 68 16.47 -2.47 -9.32
C TRP A 68 16.63 -2.47 -7.81
N ILE A 69 16.88 -3.63 -7.24
CA ILE A 69 17.26 -3.79 -5.85
C ILE A 69 18.75 -4.17 -5.80
N GLU A 70 19.48 -3.49 -4.92
CA GLU A 70 20.87 -3.73 -4.56
C GLU A 70 20.94 -4.41 -3.19
N ASP A 71 21.91 -5.30 -3.01
CA ASP A 71 22.26 -5.83 -1.69
C ASP A 71 23.15 -4.83 -0.90
N PHE A 72 23.56 -5.24 0.29
CA PHE A 72 24.39 -4.41 1.18
C PHE A 72 25.75 -4.00 0.54
N ASP A 73 26.29 -4.82 -0.35
CA ASP A 73 27.57 -4.54 -1.04
C ASP A 73 27.36 -3.67 -2.30
N GLY A 74 26.12 -3.31 -2.61
CA GLY A 74 25.74 -2.51 -3.79
C GLY A 74 25.67 -3.33 -5.08
N ALA A 75 25.65 -4.66 -4.99
CA ALA A 75 25.46 -5.51 -6.15
C ALA A 75 23.97 -5.57 -6.52
N ARG A 76 23.65 -5.38 -7.81
CA ARG A 76 22.29 -5.49 -8.34
C ARG A 76 21.79 -6.92 -8.25
N VAL A 77 20.72 -7.14 -7.48
CA VAL A 77 20.13 -8.46 -7.20
C VAL A 77 19.02 -8.78 -8.18
N VAL A 78 18.12 -7.82 -8.42
CA VAL A 78 16.94 -8.03 -9.25
C VAL A 78 16.44 -6.71 -9.85
N ASP A 79 15.91 -6.78 -11.07
CA ASP A 79 15.21 -5.66 -11.72
C ASP A 79 13.77 -5.60 -11.26
N ILE A 80 13.26 -4.40 -11.05
CA ILE A 80 11.90 -4.17 -10.61
C ILE A 80 11.16 -3.21 -11.54
N THR A 81 9.86 -3.41 -11.59
CA THR A 81 8.90 -2.46 -12.15
C THR A 81 7.82 -2.21 -11.11
N ALA A 82 7.38 -0.97 -11.00
CA ALA A 82 6.37 -0.56 -10.04
C ALA A 82 5.26 0.22 -10.75
N PRO A 83 4.06 -0.36 -10.91
CA PRO A 83 2.90 0.36 -11.41
C PRO A 83 2.46 1.44 -10.42
N ARG A 84 1.96 2.54 -10.98
CA ARG A 84 1.36 3.63 -10.22
C ARG A 84 -0.03 3.24 -9.73
N ARG A 85 -0.30 3.49 -8.47
CA ARG A 85 -1.59 3.30 -7.79
C ARG A 85 -2.10 4.65 -7.28
N ALA A 86 -3.35 4.99 -7.61
CA ALA A 86 -3.93 6.29 -7.25
C ALA A 86 -5.47 6.30 -7.21
N VAL A 87 -6.13 5.15 -7.27
CA VAL A 87 -7.60 5.12 -7.33
C VAL A 87 -8.19 5.38 -5.94
N GLY A 88 -8.82 6.55 -5.78
CA GLY A 88 -9.50 6.93 -4.53
C GLY A 88 -8.57 7.46 -3.44
N ILE A 89 -7.30 7.70 -3.72
CA ILE A 89 -6.34 8.32 -2.80
C ILE A 89 -5.77 9.63 -3.36
N GLU A 90 -5.45 10.56 -2.48
CA GLU A 90 -4.94 11.88 -2.86
C GLU A 90 -3.49 11.82 -3.37
N THR A 91 -2.63 11.10 -2.66
CA THR A 91 -1.21 10.97 -3.00
C THR A 91 -0.94 9.60 -3.61
N PRO A 92 -0.48 9.51 -4.86
CA PRO A 92 -0.18 8.24 -5.49
C PRO A 92 1.01 7.55 -4.83
N TYR A 93 1.06 6.22 -5.02
CA TYR A 93 2.22 5.42 -4.69
C TYR A 93 2.51 4.43 -5.84
N TRP A 94 3.70 3.85 -5.82
CA TRP A 94 4.12 2.82 -6.76
C TRP A 94 4.29 1.51 -6.02
N GLU A 95 3.64 0.47 -6.53
CA GLU A 95 3.63 -0.86 -5.93
C GLU A 95 4.79 -1.70 -6.47
N VAL A 96 5.81 -1.93 -5.65
CA VAL A 96 6.84 -2.91 -5.97
C VAL A 96 6.42 -4.27 -5.41
N ARG A 97 6.38 -5.29 -6.28
CA ARG A 97 6.30 -6.69 -5.86
C ARG A 97 7.53 -7.45 -6.34
N VAL A 98 8.18 -8.14 -5.43
CA VAL A 98 9.46 -8.80 -5.69
C VAL A 98 9.66 -9.97 -4.75
N THR A 99 10.39 -10.99 -5.18
CA THR A 99 10.82 -12.11 -4.33
C THR A 99 12.30 -11.95 -4.00
N LEU A 100 12.62 -11.88 -2.71
CA LEU A 100 14.00 -11.86 -2.21
C LEU A 100 14.23 -13.03 -1.26
N PRO A 101 15.33 -13.81 -1.46
CA PRO A 101 15.49 -15.10 -0.79
C PRO A 101 16.18 -15.05 0.58
N THR A 102 16.77 -13.92 0.96
CA THR A 102 17.72 -13.87 2.09
C THR A 102 17.40 -12.71 3.02
N ALA A 103 17.49 -12.93 4.34
CA ALA A 103 17.40 -11.90 5.36
C ALA A 103 18.68 -11.04 5.35
N LEU A 104 18.59 -9.86 4.76
CA LEU A 104 19.69 -8.90 4.57
C LEU A 104 19.11 -7.48 4.46
N VAL A 105 20.00 -6.50 4.52
CA VAL A 105 19.70 -5.11 4.14
C VAL A 105 19.80 -4.96 2.62
N TYR A 106 18.78 -4.34 2.04
CA TYR A 106 18.66 -4.05 0.62
C TYR A 106 18.40 -2.57 0.38
N THR A 107 18.66 -2.11 -0.84
CA THR A 107 18.30 -0.75 -1.27
C THR A 107 17.54 -0.81 -2.59
N MET A 108 16.33 -0.27 -2.61
CA MET A 108 15.59 -0.03 -3.87
C MET A 108 16.12 1.22 -4.55
N ARG A 109 16.38 1.11 -5.83
CA ARG A 109 16.84 2.19 -6.71
C ARG A 109 15.91 2.30 -7.90
N PHE A 110 15.70 3.53 -8.38
CA PHE A 110 14.88 3.77 -9.57
C PHE A 110 15.60 4.67 -10.55
N GLU A 111 15.29 4.51 -11.83
CA GLU A 111 15.80 5.38 -12.87
C GLU A 111 15.37 6.83 -12.64
N GLY A 112 16.33 7.74 -12.49
CA GLY A 112 16.07 9.15 -12.23
C GLY A 112 15.94 9.54 -10.75
N ASP A 113 16.15 8.62 -9.80
CA ASP A 113 16.18 8.95 -8.37
C ASP A 113 17.35 9.89 -8.02
N ASP A 114 17.33 10.43 -6.79
CA ASP A 114 18.36 11.36 -6.29
C ASP A 114 19.72 10.71 -6.01
N GLY A 115 19.81 9.39 -6.14
CA GLY A 115 21.01 8.60 -5.91
C GLY A 115 21.08 7.94 -4.53
N PHE A 116 20.10 8.16 -3.64
CA PHE A 116 20.05 7.52 -2.33
C PHE A 116 19.18 6.25 -2.32
N GLY A 117 18.07 6.25 -3.07
CA GLY A 117 17.12 5.14 -3.08
C GLY A 117 16.38 5.00 -1.74
N ALA A 118 15.83 3.80 -1.49
CA ALA A 118 15.16 3.45 -0.24
C ALA A 118 15.73 2.16 0.34
N ALA A 119 16.44 2.26 1.46
CA ALA A 119 17.00 1.11 2.16
C ALA A 119 15.93 0.42 3.02
N PHE A 120 15.90 -0.91 3.03
CA PHE A 120 15.02 -1.73 3.85
C PHE A 120 15.73 -3.03 4.27
N GLU A 121 15.18 -3.68 5.30
CA GLU A 121 15.78 -4.89 5.86
C GLU A 121 14.77 -6.03 5.86
N LEU A 122 15.21 -7.22 5.51
CA LEU A 122 14.50 -8.48 5.71
C LEU A 122 15.06 -9.21 6.93
N PHE A 123 14.16 -9.65 7.78
CA PHE A 123 14.45 -10.31 9.04
C PHE A 123 14.20 -11.81 8.95
N GLU A 124 14.87 -12.60 9.77
CA GLU A 124 14.48 -13.99 9.95
C GLU A 124 13.07 -14.10 10.57
N GLU A 125 12.29 -15.11 10.20
CA GLU A 125 10.93 -15.29 10.75
C GLU A 125 10.87 -15.28 12.27
N SER A 126 11.93 -15.75 12.95
CA SER A 126 12.03 -15.79 14.40
C SER A 126 12.16 -14.41 15.07
N GLU A 127 12.48 -13.37 14.30
CA GLU A 127 12.63 -12.00 14.76
C GLU A 127 11.33 -11.19 14.57
N VAL A 128 10.38 -11.70 13.77
CA VAL A 128 9.12 -11.05 13.47
C VAL A 128 8.02 -11.55 14.41
N VAL A 129 7.43 -10.64 15.17
CA VAL A 129 6.37 -10.96 16.14
C VAL A 129 4.96 -10.76 15.62
N SER A 130 4.79 -9.97 14.56
CA SER A 130 3.50 -9.75 13.89
C SER A 130 3.13 -10.97 13.02
N PRO A 131 1.83 -11.21 12.76
CA PRO A 131 1.40 -12.33 11.92
C PRO A 131 2.00 -12.27 10.52
N LEU A 132 2.58 -13.39 10.07
CA LEU A 132 3.28 -13.52 8.78
C LEU A 132 2.40 -14.19 7.73
N THR A 133 2.62 -13.86 6.47
CA THR A 133 2.09 -14.60 5.31
C THR A 133 2.51 -16.07 5.38
N GLY A 134 1.60 -16.98 5.05
CA GLY A 134 1.80 -18.43 5.18
C GLY A 134 1.53 -19.00 6.58
N LYS A 135 1.23 -18.14 7.57
CA LYS A 135 0.87 -18.56 8.94
C LYS A 135 -0.61 -18.30 9.22
N PRO A 136 -1.22 -19.04 10.18
CA PRO A 136 -2.58 -18.74 10.63
C PRO A 136 -2.67 -17.34 11.27
N LEU A 137 -3.73 -16.61 10.95
CA LEU A 137 -4.08 -15.38 11.67
C LEU A 137 -4.56 -15.76 13.08
N PRO A 138 -3.94 -15.24 14.16
CA PRO A 138 -4.37 -15.55 15.52
C PRO A 138 -5.81 -15.06 15.77
N PRO A 139 -6.67 -15.88 16.40
CA PRO A 139 -8.00 -15.43 16.78
C PRO A 139 -7.91 -14.38 17.89
N PHE A 140 -8.84 -13.45 17.86
CA PHE A 140 -8.98 -12.44 18.90
C PHE A 140 -10.43 -11.94 18.95
N ASP A 141 -10.94 -11.73 20.16
CA ASP A 141 -12.29 -11.23 20.35
C ASP A 141 -12.31 -9.70 20.18
N THR A 142 -12.42 -9.24 18.93
CA THR A 142 -12.51 -7.83 18.58
C THR A 142 -13.79 -7.17 19.10
N PRO A 143 -13.82 -5.83 19.27
CA PRO A 143 -15.05 -5.09 19.57
C PRO A 143 -16.14 -5.36 18.53
N THR A 144 -17.39 -5.44 19.00
CA THR A 144 -18.58 -5.53 18.17
C THR A 144 -19.57 -4.43 18.52
N VAL A 145 -20.60 -4.27 17.70
CA VAL A 145 -21.70 -3.30 17.94
C VAL A 145 -22.44 -3.54 19.27
N ASP A 146 -22.48 -4.79 19.76
CA ASP A 146 -23.17 -5.18 20.98
C ASP A 146 -22.23 -5.23 22.20
N ASP A 147 -20.92 -5.40 21.98
CA ASP A 147 -19.92 -5.48 23.05
C ASP A 147 -18.62 -4.79 22.58
N HIS A 148 -18.41 -3.56 23.03
CA HIS A 148 -17.25 -2.74 22.65
C HIS A 148 -15.95 -3.20 23.32
N ARG A 149 -15.99 -4.11 24.29
CA ARG A 149 -14.83 -4.71 24.97
C ARG A 149 -13.84 -3.70 25.52
N GLY A 150 -14.37 -2.55 25.99
CA GLY A 150 -13.57 -1.47 26.55
C GLY A 150 -12.88 -0.57 25.51
N VAL A 151 -13.30 -0.63 24.27
CA VAL A 151 -12.87 0.26 23.17
C VAL A 151 -13.99 1.25 22.88
N GLU A 152 -13.74 2.56 23.05
CA GLU A 152 -14.75 3.61 22.89
C GLU A 152 -14.17 4.86 22.22
N PRO A 153 -14.55 5.19 20.98
CA PRO A 153 -15.51 4.46 20.13
C PRO A 153 -14.96 3.12 19.64
N TYR A 154 -15.81 2.12 19.43
CA TYR A 154 -15.41 0.83 18.88
C TYR A 154 -14.99 0.89 17.40
N CYS A 155 -15.39 1.96 16.72
CA CYS A 155 -14.98 2.34 15.37
C CYS A 155 -14.93 3.85 15.26
N SER A 156 -13.82 4.40 14.83
CA SER A 156 -13.61 5.84 14.70
C SER A 156 -13.90 6.39 13.29
N LEU A 157 -14.47 5.59 12.39
CA LEU A 157 -14.93 6.07 11.08
C LEU A 157 -16.12 7.03 11.26
N THR A 158 -16.09 8.14 10.55
CA THR A 158 -17.16 9.16 10.57
C THR A 158 -17.75 9.32 9.16
N PRO A 159 -19.05 9.72 9.01
CA PRO A 159 -19.99 10.11 10.11
C PRO A 159 -20.59 8.93 10.89
N GLU A 160 -20.52 7.72 10.38
CA GLU A 160 -21.07 6.51 11.00
C GLU A 160 -19.98 5.45 11.16
N PRO A 161 -20.00 4.61 12.22
CA PRO A 161 -19.14 3.45 12.33
C PRO A 161 -19.28 2.52 11.13
N CYS A 162 -18.19 1.86 10.74
CA CYS A 162 -18.24 0.91 9.64
C CYS A 162 -19.04 -0.36 9.99
N PRO A 163 -19.63 -1.06 9.00
CA PRO A 163 -20.45 -2.25 9.25
C PRO A 163 -19.63 -3.51 9.60
N LEU A 164 -18.31 -3.42 9.73
CA LEU A 164 -17.42 -4.58 9.88
C LEU A 164 -17.18 -4.97 11.36
N HIS A 165 -18.17 -4.73 12.23
CA HIS A 165 -18.15 -5.03 13.69
C HIS A 165 -19.34 -5.85 14.14
N GLU A 166 -19.96 -6.64 13.26
CA GLU A 166 -21.10 -7.49 13.64
C GLU A 166 -20.69 -8.69 14.48
N VAL A 167 -19.50 -9.23 14.22
CA VAL A 167 -18.94 -10.39 14.91
C VAL A 167 -17.48 -10.16 15.30
N THR A 168 -16.98 -10.94 16.27
CA THR A 168 -15.57 -10.91 16.63
C THR A 168 -14.71 -11.56 15.54
N LEU A 169 -13.40 -11.27 15.52
CA LEU A 169 -12.46 -11.97 14.63
C LEU A 169 -12.46 -13.49 14.92
N THR A 170 -12.57 -13.91 16.20
CA THR A 170 -12.67 -15.32 16.58
C THR A 170 -13.88 -16.00 15.96
N ASP A 171 -15.06 -15.36 16.04
CA ASP A 171 -16.30 -15.90 15.48
C ASP A 171 -16.25 -15.91 13.95
N ALA A 172 -15.71 -14.84 13.35
CA ALA A 172 -15.54 -14.74 11.89
C ALA A 172 -14.61 -15.85 11.35
N LEU A 173 -13.47 -16.12 12.00
CA LEU A 173 -12.57 -17.23 11.64
C LEU A 173 -13.26 -18.57 11.75
N THR A 174 -14.04 -18.78 12.81
CA THR A 174 -14.80 -20.03 13.03
C THR A 174 -15.85 -20.22 11.94
N ALA A 175 -16.61 -19.19 11.63
CA ALA A 175 -17.65 -19.22 10.58
C ALA A 175 -17.02 -19.38 9.19
N ALA A 176 -15.91 -18.70 8.91
CA ALA A 176 -15.16 -18.80 7.67
C ALA A 176 -14.73 -20.26 7.40
N ALA A 177 -14.12 -20.91 8.40
CA ALA A 177 -13.72 -22.31 8.31
C ALA A 177 -14.90 -23.27 8.08
N ALA A 178 -16.04 -23.03 8.74
CA ALA A 178 -17.23 -23.87 8.62
C ALA A 178 -17.91 -23.74 7.24
N ASN A 179 -17.86 -22.55 6.64
CA ASN A 179 -18.56 -22.23 5.39
C ASN A 179 -17.65 -22.31 4.15
N GLY A 180 -16.34 -22.46 4.30
CA GLY A 180 -15.38 -22.38 3.19
C GLY A 180 -15.20 -20.95 2.66
N THR A 181 -15.55 -19.92 3.45
CA THR A 181 -15.53 -18.50 3.04
C THR A 181 -14.18 -17.88 3.41
N PRO A 182 -13.45 -17.18 2.51
CA PRO A 182 -12.24 -16.45 2.87
C PRO A 182 -12.54 -15.29 3.82
N LEU A 183 -11.51 -14.83 4.53
CA LEU A 183 -11.65 -13.79 5.54
C LEU A 183 -10.65 -12.64 5.29
N ILE A 184 -11.10 -11.41 5.52
CA ILE A 184 -10.25 -10.22 5.51
C ILE A 184 -10.35 -9.54 6.88
N TYR A 185 -9.20 -9.22 7.45
CA TYR A 185 -9.13 -8.48 8.72
C TYR A 185 -8.28 -7.24 8.58
N MET A 186 -8.84 -6.09 8.94
CA MET A 186 -8.14 -4.80 8.93
C MET A 186 -7.92 -4.30 10.35
N VAL A 187 -6.71 -3.78 10.62
CA VAL A 187 -6.38 -2.98 11.80
C VAL A 187 -5.98 -1.59 11.33
N GLY A 188 -6.68 -0.56 11.81
CA GLY A 188 -6.39 0.82 11.45
C GLY A 188 -7.37 1.78 12.10
N THR A 189 -6.94 2.99 12.44
CA THR A 189 -7.76 4.00 13.11
C THR A 189 -8.04 5.20 12.20
N PRO A 190 -9.23 5.31 11.60
CA PRO A 190 -9.58 6.41 10.71
C PRO A 190 -9.35 7.81 11.30
N ALA A 191 -9.74 8.04 12.54
CA ALA A 191 -9.69 9.36 13.18
C ALA A 191 -8.28 9.83 13.57
N HIS A 192 -7.33 8.91 13.80
CA HIS A 192 -6.01 9.23 14.37
C HIS A 192 -4.83 8.79 13.50
N CYS A 193 -5.07 8.40 12.27
CA CYS A 193 -4.05 7.93 11.35
C CYS A 193 -3.13 9.06 10.89
N GLN A 194 -1.87 9.04 11.32
CA GLN A 194 -0.88 10.07 10.99
C GLN A 194 -0.53 10.10 9.49
N THR A 195 -0.69 8.99 8.79
CA THR A 195 -0.40 8.87 7.35
C THR A 195 -1.57 9.27 6.46
N GLY A 196 -2.77 9.45 7.04
CA GLY A 196 -4.00 9.77 6.31
C GLY A 196 -4.51 8.63 5.41
N THR A 197 -4.04 7.40 5.62
CA THR A 197 -4.36 6.24 4.75
C THR A 197 -5.39 5.28 5.36
N CYS A 198 -5.64 5.37 6.67
CA CYS A 198 -6.55 4.44 7.35
C CYS A 198 -8.02 4.67 6.96
N ALA A 199 -8.48 5.92 6.93
CA ALA A 199 -9.87 6.24 6.55
C ALA A 199 -10.17 5.82 5.11
N PRO A 200 -9.42 6.25 4.07
CA PRO A 200 -9.64 5.76 2.72
C PRO A 200 -9.53 4.25 2.61
N GLY A 201 -8.55 3.64 3.27
CA GLY A 201 -8.35 2.19 3.26
C GLY A 201 -9.53 1.41 3.82
N LEU A 202 -10.14 1.89 4.91
CA LEU A 202 -11.35 1.30 5.48
C LEU A 202 -12.58 1.55 4.59
N GLU A 203 -12.74 2.74 4.03
CA GLU A 203 -13.82 3.05 3.08
C GLU A 203 -13.79 2.12 1.85
N PHE A 204 -12.59 1.81 1.32
CA PHE A 204 -12.46 0.84 0.23
C PHE A 204 -12.86 -0.56 0.68
N LEU A 205 -12.49 -0.98 1.89
CA LEU A 205 -12.89 -2.28 2.42
C LEU A 205 -14.40 -2.38 2.63
N VAL A 206 -15.05 -1.31 3.11
CA VAL A 206 -16.52 -1.21 3.23
C VAL A 206 -17.19 -1.32 1.85
N ALA A 207 -16.66 -0.63 0.84
CA ALA A 207 -17.19 -0.73 -0.53
C ALA A 207 -17.05 -2.15 -1.11
N GLU A 208 -15.95 -2.86 -0.79
CA GLU A 208 -15.79 -4.26 -1.18
C GLU A 208 -16.73 -5.19 -0.38
N HIS A 209 -17.00 -4.91 0.88
CA HIS A 209 -18.01 -5.62 1.67
C HIS A 209 -19.41 -5.49 1.06
N GLU A 210 -19.81 -4.27 0.67
CA GLU A 210 -21.07 -4.04 -0.03
C GLU A 210 -21.14 -4.77 -1.38
N ARG A 211 -20.03 -4.82 -2.12
CA ARG A 211 -19.94 -5.52 -3.41
C ARG A 211 -20.08 -7.02 -3.29
N LEU A 212 -19.48 -7.61 -2.27
CA LEU A 212 -19.30 -9.07 -2.15
C LEU A 212 -20.30 -9.76 -1.22
N GLY A 213 -20.86 -9.03 -0.25
CA GLY A 213 -21.73 -9.60 0.77
C GLY A 213 -21.06 -10.80 1.46
N ASP A 214 -21.80 -11.90 1.58
CA ASP A 214 -21.37 -13.12 2.29
C ASP A 214 -20.27 -13.93 1.59
N GLN A 215 -19.78 -13.50 0.43
CA GLN A 215 -18.70 -14.21 -0.29
C GLN A 215 -17.35 -14.11 0.44
N VAL A 216 -17.16 -13.09 1.27
CA VAL A 216 -15.94 -12.85 2.08
C VAL A 216 -16.36 -12.34 3.46
N ALA A 217 -15.88 -12.98 4.51
CA ALA A 217 -16.03 -12.44 5.86
C ALA A 217 -15.06 -11.26 6.05
N MET A 218 -15.53 -10.15 6.57
CA MET A 218 -14.69 -8.94 6.79
C MET A 218 -14.85 -8.43 8.22
N VAL A 219 -13.73 -8.15 8.88
CA VAL A 219 -13.69 -7.63 10.26
C VAL A 219 -12.71 -6.47 10.33
N HIS A 220 -13.04 -5.47 11.15
CA HIS A 220 -12.19 -4.31 11.41
C HIS A 220 -11.95 -4.13 12.92
N ALA A 221 -10.80 -3.57 13.29
CA ALA A 221 -10.53 -3.08 14.64
C ALA A 221 -9.69 -1.79 14.61
N ASP A 222 -10.08 -0.84 15.45
CA ASP A 222 -9.30 0.37 15.70
C ASP A 222 -8.02 0.07 16.49
N VAL A 223 -7.02 0.94 16.35
CA VAL A 223 -5.71 0.84 17.03
C VAL A 223 -5.78 1.40 18.45
N TYR A 224 -6.68 2.32 18.74
CA TYR A 224 -6.84 2.96 20.05
C TYR A 224 -8.12 2.53 20.73
N ALA A 225 -8.04 2.39 22.05
CA ALA A 225 -9.18 2.03 22.88
C ALA A 225 -9.98 3.25 23.36
N ASP A 226 -9.51 4.46 23.11
CA ASP A 226 -10.16 5.70 23.53
C ASP A 226 -10.07 6.79 22.44
N ASP A 227 -11.03 7.69 22.43
CA ASP A 227 -11.14 8.79 21.47
C ASP A 227 -9.98 9.79 21.52
N ALA A 228 -9.23 9.82 22.62
CA ALA A 228 -8.05 10.66 22.75
C ALA A 228 -6.77 10.03 22.19
N ALA A 229 -6.84 8.80 21.67
CA ALA A 229 -5.71 8.01 21.18
C ALA A 229 -4.57 7.85 22.21
N THR A 230 -4.93 7.68 23.48
CA THR A 230 -3.97 7.55 24.59
C THR A 230 -3.72 6.11 25.02
N THR A 231 -4.65 5.21 24.74
CA THR A 231 -4.60 3.80 25.12
C THR A 231 -4.63 2.92 23.88
N ILE A 232 -3.65 2.04 23.73
CA ILE A 232 -3.61 1.08 22.63
C ILE A 232 -4.71 0.03 22.82
N ALA A 233 -5.46 -0.26 21.73
CA ALA A 233 -6.53 -1.25 21.77
C ALA A 233 -5.99 -2.67 21.96
N PRO A 234 -6.74 -3.55 22.66
CA PRO A 234 -6.34 -4.94 22.89
C PRO A 234 -6.07 -5.73 21.60
N ALA A 235 -6.75 -5.41 20.48
CA ALA A 235 -6.52 -6.05 19.18
C ALA A 235 -5.09 -5.88 18.65
N VAL A 236 -4.51 -4.69 18.84
CA VAL A 236 -3.11 -4.38 18.47
C VAL A 236 -2.13 -5.19 19.32
N LEU A 237 -2.38 -5.25 20.63
CA LEU A 237 -1.52 -5.98 21.55
C LEU A 237 -1.57 -7.50 21.29
N ALA A 238 -2.76 -8.04 20.97
CA ALA A 238 -2.95 -9.46 20.69
C ALA A 238 -2.18 -9.92 19.45
N LEU A 239 -2.06 -9.06 18.41
CA LEU A 239 -1.38 -9.37 17.17
C LEU A 239 0.03 -8.77 17.07
N ASN A 240 0.52 -8.08 18.12
CA ASN A 240 1.79 -7.35 18.09
C ASN A 240 1.92 -6.42 16.87
N VAL A 241 0.82 -5.77 16.47
CA VAL A 241 0.82 -4.81 15.38
C VAL A 241 1.51 -3.53 15.86
N GLN A 242 2.53 -3.09 15.13
CA GLN A 242 3.31 -1.88 15.46
C GLN A 242 3.16 -0.76 14.44
N TYR A 243 2.33 -0.99 13.42
CA TYR A 243 2.13 -0.08 12.31
C TYR A 243 0.69 -0.19 11.79
N GLU A 244 0.11 0.92 11.33
CA GLU A 244 -1.22 0.99 10.75
C GLU A 244 -1.24 1.82 9.45
N PRO A 245 -2.18 1.56 8.55
CA PRO A 245 -3.12 0.45 8.56
C PRO A 245 -2.50 -0.86 8.07
N ILE A 246 -3.08 -1.99 8.47
CA ILE A 246 -2.74 -3.32 7.97
C ILE A 246 -4.02 -4.05 7.56
N ILE A 247 -4.00 -4.72 6.41
CA ILE A 247 -5.01 -5.71 6.00
C ILE A 247 -4.36 -7.09 5.88
N TYR A 248 -4.99 -8.09 6.48
CA TYR A 248 -4.70 -9.50 6.32
C TYR A 248 -5.76 -10.14 5.42
N LEU A 249 -5.33 -10.77 4.32
CA LEU A 249 -6.18 -11.55 3.44
C LEU A 249 -5.94 -13.04 3.73
N CYS A 250 -6.98 -13.75 4.17
CA CYS A 250 -6.87 -15.11 4.66
C CYS A 250 -7.76 -16.07 3.86
N THR A 251 -7.26 -17.29 3.65
CA THR A 251 -8.10 -18.42 3.21
C THR A 251 -9.16 -18.77 4.27
N SER A 252 -10.11 -19.59 3.93
CA SER A 252 -11.19 -20.01 4.85
C SER A 252 -10.71 -20.71 6.11
N ASP A 253 -9.54 -21.35 6.08
CA ASP A 253 -8.88 -21.96 7.24
C ASP A 253 -8.03 -20.98 8.05
N GLY A 254 -8.12 -19.67 7.72
CA GLY A 254 -7.46 -18.59 8.46
C GLY A 254 -5.98 -18.39 8.13
N VAL A 255 -5.42 -19.06 7.12
CA VAL A 255 -4.03 -18.85 6.71
C VAL A 255 -3.91 -17.53 5.93
N ILE A 256 -3.01 -16.67 6.35
CA ILE A 256 -2.72 -15.38 5.69
C ILE A 256 -2.05 -15.67 4.35
N VAL A 257 -2.65 -15.27 3.24
CA VAL A 257 -2.11 -15.47 1.89
C VAL A 257 -1.59 -14.19 1.27
N ASP A 258 -1.99 -13.04 1.79
CA ASP A 258 -1.45 -11.73 1.42
C ASP A 258 -1.64 -10.73 2.55
N ARG A 259 -0.84 -9.66 2.54
CA ARG A 259 -0.91 -8.58 3.52
C ARG A 259 -0.63 -7.24 2.84
N LEU A 260 -1.48 -6.25 3.10
CA LEU A 260 -1.27 -4.88 2.65
C LEU A 260 -0.94 -4.01 3.87
N ASP A 261 0.24 -3.40 3.83
CA ASP A 261 0.76 -2.55 4.90
C ASP A 261 0.83 -1.08 4.44
N GLY A 262 0.42 -0.17 5.29
CA GLY A 262 0.64 1.27 5.23
C GLY A 262 -0.20 2.04 4.25
N ILE A 263 -0.34 1.59 3.03
CA ILE A 263 -1.13 2.24 1.99
C ILE A 263 -1.59 1.23 0.95
N TRP A 264 -2.80 1.37 0.49
CA TRP A 264 -3.36 0.73 -0.69
C TRP A 264 -4.40 1.64 -1.31
N ASP A 265 -4.64 1.48 -2.60
CA ASP A 265 -5.73 2.15 -3.30
C ASP A 265 -6.89 1.18 -3.55
N ALA A 266 -8.03 1.69 -3.99
CA ALA A 266 -9.20 0.87 -4.24
C ALA A 266 -8.95 -0.20 -5.31
N SER A 267 -8.10 0.06 -6.29
CA SER A 267 -7.82 -0.88 -7.37
C SER A 267 -6.93 -2.04 -6.91
N GLU A 268 -5.90 -1.75 -6.10
CA GLU A 268 -5.05 -2.80 -5.54
C GLU A 268 -5.83 -3.69 -4.58
N LEU A 269 -6.61 -3.10 -3.66
CA LEU A 269 -7.40 -3.89 -2.72
C LEU A 269 -8.35 -4.84 -3.47
N ARG A 270 -9.08 -4.34 -4.47
CA ARG A 270 -9.96 -5.16 -5.30
C ARG A 270 -9.21 -6.29 -6.01
N GLU A 271 -8.08 -5.99 -6.65
CA GLU A 271 -7.25 -6.99 -7.31
C GLU A 271 -6.82 -8.11 -6.35
N ARG A 272 -6.41 -7.76 -5.13
CA ARG A 272 -5.97 -8.74 -4.12
C ARG A 272 -7.14 -9.58 -3.60
N ILE A 273 -8.31 -8.99 -3.42
CA ILE A 273 -9.53 -9.71 -3.03
C ILE A 273 -9.97 -10.68 -4.14
N ASP A 274 -9.97 -10.23 -5.40
CA ASP A 274 -10.35 -11.09 -6.54
C ASP A 274 -9.36 -12.28 -6.68
N LEU A 275 -8.06 -12.08 -6.43
CA LEU A 275 -7.07 -13.15 -6.37
C LEU A 275 -7.28 -14.10 -5.18
N LEU A 276 -7.72 -13.60 -4.03
CA LEU A 276 -8.10 -14.42 -2.89
C LEU A 276 -9.30 -15.32 -3.23
N LEU A 277 -10.35 -14.74 -3.83
CA LEU A 277 -11.55 -15.47 -4.26
C LEU A 277 -11.26 -16.54 -5.32
N ALA A 278 -10.29 -16.31 -6.19
CA ALA A 278 -9.89 -17.30 -7.20
C ALA A 278 -9.15 -18.53 -6.64
N ARG A 279 -8.79 -18.52 -5.35
CA ARG A 279 -8.12 -19.64 -4.66
C ARG A 279 -9.10 -20.61 -3.98
N VAL A 280 -10.39 -20.25 -3.89
CA VAL A 280 -11.46 -20.98 -3.18
C VAL A 280 -12.20 -21.95 -4.10
#